data_9be6f32c08a771e23953720852a08c71
#
_entry.id   9be6f32c08a771e23953720852a08c71
#
_cell.length_a   1.000
_cell.length_b   1.000
_cell.length_c   1.000
_cell.angle_alpha   90.00
_cell.angle_beta   90.00
_cell.angle_gamma   90.00
#
_symmetry.space_group_name_H-M   'P 1'
#
loop_
_entity.id
_entity.type
_entity.pdbx_description
1 polymer ?
#
loop_
_entity_poly.entity_id
_entity_poly.type
_entity_poly.pdbx_seq_one_letter_code
_entity_poly.pdbx_strand_id
1 'polypeptide(L)'
;MSRPHGYSKATMDRISREYNQVAKKINTGRTNRLQDQTIIFNLSESFANPNRVPGVSLKANPIPKIDHIKKETTSGIMISSGYGGGTADMEYMTLTGFAMCNFAQTLSTPYTQLVPYLKHNPTIVQSFKYATAIHPYSKKFYDRGTDYPKFGFKSFFYLGSKKHPIKHQQKIDRNTYLSDQTAYANTLDQLKSHHGAQFINLVTMQNHLPYNNLYNGINRYRATVGDGTDPAQVENYAMGIHYTDTAVTQFIKEIDKLNRPITLVFYGDHLPGIYRNSMKKDGLKLHETDYFIYSNTAAQRQGAKKLTRSTHYVGPNDFIAMAAEQTNSRVTPYQAMLTQLYHQLPAYALSTQQNGTNSFNSAPEYINQQGKVVSYSSLTKQQKKLWHDYQLVQYDITAGHHYLLKTNMMK
;
A
#
# COMPACT_ATOMS: atom_id res chain seq x y z
N MET A 1 -14.82 -6.94 -13.94
CA MET A 1 -15.69 -7.55 -12.90
C MET A 1 -16.95 -8.08 -13.56
N SER A 2 -17.40 -9.28 -13.18
CA SER A 2 -18.78 -9.70 -13.44
C SER A 2 -19.73 -8.92 -12.52
N ARG A 3 -20.96 -8.68 -13.02
CA ARG A 3 -21.97 -7.96 -12.24
C ARG A 3 -22.33 -8.77 -10.98
N PRO A 4 -22.14 -8.21 -9.76
CA PRO A 4 -22.50 -8.92 -8.55
C PRO A 4 -24.03 -9.09 -8.43
N HIS A 5 -24.45 -10.16 -7.77
CA HIS A 5 -25.87 -10.41 -7.52
C HIS A 5 -26.51 -9.25 -6.74
N GLY A 6 -27.73 -8.88 -7.08
CA GLY A 6 -28.47 -7.80 -6.40
C GLY A 6 -28.03 -6.38 -6.75
N TYR A 7 -27.12 -6.19 -7.72
CA TYR A 7 -26.73 -4.86 -8.15
C TYR A 7 -27.91 -4.11 -8.80
N SER A 8 -28.31 -3.02 -8.18
CA SER A 8 -29.37 -2.12 -8.66
C SER A 8 -29.20 -0.74 -8.04
N LYS A 9 -29.88 0.27 -8.62
CA LYS A 9 -29.91 1.62 -8.00
C LYS A 9 -30.44 1.57 -6.56
N ALA A 10 -31.54 0.85 -6.32
CA ALA A 10 -32.10 0.71 -4.98
C ALA A 10 -31.12 0.11 -3.98
N THR A 11 -30.34 -0.89 -4.39
CA THR A 11 -29.28 -1.49 -3.56
C THR A 11 -28.19 -0.48 -3.26
N MET A 12 -27.74 0.31 -4.25
CA MET A 12 -26.73 1.34 -4.04
C MET A 12 -27.21 2.46 -3.12
N ASP A 13 -28.45 2.88 -3.27
CA ASP A 13 -29.07 3.88 -2.37
C ASP A 13 -29.17 3.32 -0.92
N ARG A 14 -29.50 2.03 -0.73
CA ARG A 14 -29.48 1.37 0.58
C ARG A 14 -28.08 1.38 1.19
N ILE A 15 -27.06 0.95 0.44
CA ILE A 15 -25.66 0.91 0.87
C ILE A 15 -25.21 2.32 1.28
N SER A 16 -25.48 3.32 0.47
CA SER A 16 -25.12 4.72 0.78
C SER A 16 -25.73 5.19 2.10
N ARG A 17 -27.03 4.90 2.34
CA ARG A 17 -27.70 5.25 3.61
C ARG A 17 -27.12 4.49 4.81
N GLU A 18 -26.87 3.21 4.67
CA GLU A 18 -26.32 2.35 5.72
C GLU A 18 -24.94 2.85 6.16
N TYR A 19 -24.02 3.02 5.22
CA TYR A 19 -22.67 3.46 5.55
C TYR A 19 -22.56 4.94 5.94
N ASN A 20 -23.52 5.76 5.54
CA ASN A 20 -23.67 7.10 6.12
C ASN A 20 -23.97 7.06 7.63
N GLN A 21 -24.80 6.11 8.10
CA GLN A 21 -25.03 5.92 9.53
C GLN A 21 -23.80 5.37 10.25
N VAL A 22 -23.06 4.43 9.62
CA VAL A 22 -21.81 3.91 10.16
C VAL A 22 -20.78 5.04 10.30
N ALA A 23 -20.63 5.89 9.27
CA ALA A 23 -19.74 7.05 9.32
C ALA A 23 -20.12 8.01 10.45
N LYS A 24 -21.39 8.36 10.60
CA LYS A 24 -21.87 9.21 11.70
C LYS A 24 -21.48 8.63 13.06
N LYS A 25 -21.67 7.34 13.27
CA LYS A 25 -21.31 6.65 14.51
C LYS A 25 -19.81 6.70 14.78
N ILE A 26 -18.98 6.40 13.78
CA ILE A 26 -17.52 6.48 13.90
C ILE A 26 -17.09 7.91 14.23
N ASN A 27 -17.66 8.89 13.54
CA ASN A 27 -17.29 10.29 13.64
C ASN A 27 -17.65 10.95 14.96
N THR A 28 -18.53 10.38 15.77
CA THR A 28 -18.80 10.88 17.13
C THR A 28 -17.58 10.83 18.03
N GLY A 29 -16.68 9.86 17.81
CA GLY A 29 -15.45 9.69 18.60
C GLY A 29 -14.19 10.30 17.94
N ARG A 30 -14.33 10.99 16.81
CA ARG A 30 -13.16 11.51 16.06
C ARG A 30 -13.22 13.01 15.87
N THR A 31 -12.07 13.65 16.08
CA THR A 31 -11.97 15.13 16.12
C THR A 31 -11.26 15.73 14.92
N ASN A 32 -10.34 14.97 14.28
CA ASN A 32 -9.50 15.45 13.20
C ASN A 32 -10.13 15.17 11.82
N ARG A 33 -9.48 15.69 10.78
CA ARG A 33 -9.77 15.39 9.37
C ARG A 33 -8.47 15.06 8.65
N LEU A 34 -8.50 14.04 7.77
CA LEU A 34 -7.31 13.64 7.01
C LEU A 34 -6.74 14.81 6.20
N GLN A 35 -7.60 15.58 5.56
CA GLN A 35 -7.22 16.69 4.69
C GLN A 35 -6.69 17.93 5.41
N ASP A 36 -6.71 17.97 6.74
CA ASP A 36 -6.17 19.08 7.55
C ASP A 36 -4.74 18.79 8.06
N GLN A 37 -4.14 17.69 7.62
CA GLN A 37 -2.81 17.23 8.00
C GLN A 37 -2.06 16.69 6.79
N THR A 38 -0.79 16.33 6.95
CA THR A 38 0.00 15.69 5.91
C THR A 38 -0.06 14.18 6.06
N ILE A 39 -0.50 13.50 5.00
CA ILE A 39 -0.49 12.04 4.89
C ILE A 39 0.47 11.65 3.77
N ILE A 40 1.40 10.78 4.06
CA ILE A 40 2.38 10.25 3.10
C ILE A 40 2.13 8.76 2.95
N PHE A 41 1.81 8.31 1.73
CA PHE A 41 1.85 6.91 1.37
C PHE A 41 3.18 6.65 0.67
N ASN A 42 4.01 5.83 1.29
CA ASN A 42 5.32 5.44 0.78
C ASN A 42 5.31 3.98 0.36
N LEU A 43 5.14 3.75 -0.91
CA LEU A 43 5.41 2.46 -1.53
C LEU A 43 6.93 2.28 -1.63
N SER A 44 7.47 1.33 -0.88
CA SER A 44 8.87 0.93 -0.94
C SER A 44 9.03 -0.25 -1.89
N GLU A 45 9.65 0.01 -3.02
CA GLU A 45 9.83 -0.97 -4.10
C GLU A 45 10.46 -2.28 -3.61
N SER A 46 9.79 -3.40 -3.89
CA SER A 46 10.24 -4.77 -3.58
C SER A 46 10.71 -4.96 -2.12
N PHE A 47 10.04 -4.33 -1.15
CA PHE A 47 10.50 -4.35 0.24
C PHE A 47 9.79 -5.44 1.06
N ALA A 48 10.56 -6.43 1.50
CA ALA A 48 10.12 -7.48 2.44
C ALA A 48 11.32 -8.11 3.15
N ASN A 49 11.15 -8.57 4.39
CA ASN A 49 12.21 -9.28 5.11
C ASN A 49 12.46 -10.68 4.50
N PRO A 50 13.63 -10.95 3.91
CA PRO A 50 13.95 -12.25 3.29
C PRO A 50 13.88 -13.43 4.27
N ASN A 51 14.10 -13.19 5.56
CA ASN A 51 14.05 -14.24 6.58
C ASN A 51 12.66 -14.86 6.80
N ARG A 52 11.61 -14.27 6.23
CA ARG A 52 10.27 -14.88 6.24
C ARG A 52 10.05 -15.87 5.10
N VAL A 53 10.90 -15.87 4.10
CA VAL A 53 10.78 -16.79 2.97
C VAL A 53 11.19 -18.20 3.41
N PRO A 54 10.35 -19.22 3.21
CA PRO A 54 10.69 -20.59 3.59
C PRO A 54 12.00 -21.06 2.98
N GLY A 55 12.92 -21.56 3.82
CA GLY A 55 14.23 -22.05 3.38
C GLY A 55 15.28 -20.96 3.13
N VAL A 56 14.99 -19.71 3.45
CA VAL A 56 15.95 -18.60 3.35
C VAL A 56 16.34 -18.11 4.74
N SER A 57 17.63 -17.97 5.01
CA SER A 57 18.14 -17.30 6.21
C SER A 57 19.38 -16.46 5.89
N LEU A 58 19.48 -15.32 6.55
CA LEU A 58 20.60 -14.40 6.44
C LEU A 58 21.47 -14.47 7.68
N LYS A 59 22.79 -14.30 7.52
CA LYS A 59 23.75 -14.22 8.62
C LYS A 59 23.45 -13.04 9.58
N ALA A 60 22.91 -11.93 9.06
CA ALA A 60 22.55 -10.74 9.84
C ALA A 60 21.19 -10.20 9.40
N ASN A 61 20.49 -9.51 10.31
CA ASN A 61 19.25 -8.81 10.00
C ASN A 61 19.53 -7.56 9.16
N PRO A 62 18.97 -7.41 7.96
CA PRO A 62 19.19 -6.24 7.13
C PRO A 62 18.34 -5.01 7.54
N ILE A 63 17.29 -5.19 8.36
CA ILE A 63 16.32 -4.15 8.69
C ILE A 63 16.10 -3.93 10.21
N PRO A 64 17.18 -3.85 11.02
CA PRO A 64 17.03 -3.78 12.48
C PRO A 64 16.34 -2.49 12.92
N LYS A 65 16.48 -1.38 12.20
CA LYS A 65 15.87 -0.09 12.54
C LYS A 65 14.38 -0.10 12.23
N ILE A 66 13.97 -0.63 11.09
CA ILE A 66 12.56 -0.81 10.74
C ILE A 66 11.89 -1.78 11.72
N ASP A 67 12.55 -2.88 12.10
CA ASP A 67 12.03 -3.80 13.12
C ASP A 67 11.79 -3.10 14.46
N HIS A 68 12.66 -2.16 14.84
CA HIS A 68 12.45 -1.33 16.03
C HIS A 68 11.24 -0.41 15.87
N ILE A 69 11.14 0.30 14.74
CA ILE A 69 10.00 1.17 14.44
C ILE A 69 8.68 0.38 14.47
N LYS A 70 8.67 -0.82 13.90
CA LYS A 70 7.48 -1.70 13.88
C LYS A 70 7.00 -2.08 15.29
N LYS A 71 7.90 -2.23 16.26
CA LYS A 71 7.51 -2.50 17.66
C LYS A 71 6.80 -1.32 18.32
N GLU A 72 7.21 -0.11 17.98
CA GLU A 72 6.71 1.12 18.59
C GLU A 72 5.48 1.70 17.87
N THR A 73 5.16 1.25 16.67
CA THR A 73 4.12 1.82 15.82
C THR A 73 3.05 0.80 15.45
N THR A 74 1.97 1.26 14.81
CA THR A 74 1.06 0.39 14.08
C THR A 74 1.83 -0.31 12.97
N SER A 75 1.87 -1.63 12.98
CA SER A 75 2.70 -2.38 12.04
C SER A 75 2.21 -3.83 11.87
N GLY A 76 2.78 -4.52 10.91
CA GLY A 76 2.52 -5.92 10.66
C GLY A 76 2.99 -6.35 9.28
N ILE A 77 2.22 -7.26 8.71
CA ILE A 77 2.38 -7.84 7.37
C ILE A 77 1.26 -7.33 6.48
N MET A 78 1.61 -6.85 5.30
CA MET A 78 0.67 -6.57 4.23
C MET A 78 0.63 -7.76 3.27
N ILE A 79 -0.56 -8.27 2.98
CA ILE A 79 -0.73 -9.31 1.96
C ILE A 79 -0.82 -8.63 0.59
N SER A 80 0.25 -8.79 -0.19
CA SER A 80 0.34 -8.27 -1.55
C SER A 80 -0.37 -9.19 -2.55
N SER A 81 -1.06 -8.62 -3.53
CA SER A 81 -1.56 -9.38 -4.67
C SER A 81 -0.48 -9.68 -5.71
N GLY A 82 0.72 -9.07 -5.59
CA GLY A 82 1.86 -9.24 -6.48
C GLY A 82 2.97 -10.12 -5.92
N TYR A 83 3.75 -10.70 -6.84
CA TYR A 83 5.03 -11.36 -6.55
C TYR A 83 5.99 -11.09 -7.70
N GLY A 84 7.15 -10.50 -7.41
CA GLY A 84 8.13 -10.11 -8.42
C GLY A 84 7.64 -9.04 -9.40
N GLY A 85 6.55 -8.37 -9.08
CA GLY A 85 5.89 -7.33 -9.88
C GLY A 85 4.49 -7.04 -9.37
N GLY A 86 3.77 -6.13 -10.05
CA GLY A 86 2.43 -5.70 -9.63
C GLY A 86 2.44 -4.42 -8.78
N THR A 87 3.49 -3.63 -8.84
CA THR A 87 3.63 -2.39 -8.07
C THR A 87 2.43 -1.46 -8.23
N ALA A 88 1.99 -1.25 -9.47
CA ALA A 88 0.84 -0.36 -9.75
C ALA A 88 -0.48 -0.90 -9.17
N ASP A 89 -0.61 -2.21 -8.98
CA ASP A 89 -1.81 -2.81 -8.39
C ASP A 89 -1.90 -2.49 -6.90
N MET A 90 -0.76 -2.57 -6.18
CA MET A 90 -0.70 -2.18 -4.77
C MET A 90 -0.95 -0.68 -4.61
N GLU A 91 -0.36 0.12 -5.47
CA GLU A 91 -0.57 1.57 -5.49
C GLU A 91 -2.05 1.92 -5.75
N TYR A 92 -2.69 1.25 -6.73
CA TYR A 92 -4.11 1.40 -7.00
C TYR A 92 -4.98 1.04 -5.77
N MET A 93 -4.69 -0.10 -5.12
CA MET A 93 -5.41 -0.53 -3.93
C MET A 93 -5.28 0.47 -2.77
N THR A 94 -4.08 1.01 -2.53
CA THR A 94 -3.87 1.98 -1.45
C THR A 94 -4.57 3.31 -1.69
N LEU A 95 -4.58 3.78 -2.94
CA LEU A 95 -5.17 5.08 -3.29
C LEU A 95 -6.69 5.03 -3.39
N THR A 96 -7.26 3.91 -3.85
CA THR A 96 -8.71 3.77 -4.07
C THR A 96 -9.44 3.07 -2.93
N GLY A 97 -8.76 2.22 -2.18
CA GLY A 97 -9.40 1.29 -1.25
C GLY A 97 -10.07 0.09 -1.93
N PHE A 98 -9.92 -0.09 -3.24
CA PHE A 98 -10.46 -1.23 -3.97
C PHE A 98 -9.51 -2.42 -3.94
N ALA A 99 -10.05 -3.63 -4.12
CA ALA A 99 -9.30 -4.88 -4.07
C ALA A 99 -9.10 -5.50 -5.44
N MET A 100 -7.86 -5.91 -5.73
CA MET A 100 -7.54 -6.62 -6.99
C MET A 100 -8.33 -7.91 -7.14
N CYS A 101 -8.58 -8.65 -6.05
CA CYS A 101 -9.31 -9.92 -6.08
C CYS A 101 -10.80 -9.79 -6.51
N ASN A 102 -11.35 -8.60 -6.51
CA ASN A 102 -12.70 -8.34 -7.01
C ASN A 102 -12.75 -8.13 -8.53
N PHE A 103 -11.62 -7.89 -9.19
CA PHE A 103 -11.57 -7.76 -10.64
C PHE A 103 -11.57 -9.11 -11.36
N ALA A 104 -11.92 -9.11 -12.63
CA ALA A 104 -11.74 -10.27 -13.48
C ALA A 104 -10.25 -10.53 -13.69
N GLN A 105 -9.87 -11.77 -13.88
CA GLN A 105 -8.46 -12.19 -14.09
C GLN A 105 -7.79 -11.49 -15.27
N THR A 106 -8.57 -11.11 -16.27
CA THR A 106 -8.09 -10.37 -17.44
C THR A 106 -7.68 -8.92 -17.16
N LEU A 107 -8.11 -8.37 -16.01
CA LEU A 107 -7.70 -7.06 -15.55
C LEU A 107 -6.52 -7.22 -14.59
N SER A 108 -5.33 -7.32 -15.15
CA SER A 108 -4.08 -7.53 -14.41
C SER A 108 -3.46 -6.24 -13.88
N THR A 109 -3.73 -5.10 -14.53
CA THR A 109 -3.13 -3.82 -14.17
C THR A 109 -4.14 -2.68 -14.38
N PRO A 110 -4.83 -2.23 -13.32
CA PRO A 110 -5.83 -1.16 -13.42
C PRO A 110 -5.30 0.12 -14.06
N TYR A 111 -4.06 0.51 -13.82
CA TYR A 111 -3.44 1.71 -14.37
C TYR A 111 -3.46 1.74 -15.90
N THR A 112 -3.24 0.63 -16.57
CA THR A 112 -3.21 0.57 -18.03
C THR A 112 -4.53 0.09 -18.64
N GLN A 113 -5.33 -0.67 -17.89
CA GLN A 113 -6.51 -1.35 -18.44
C GLN A 113 -7.85 -0.75 -17.95
N LEU A 114 -7.85 0.09 -16.94
CA LEU A 114 -9.07 0.63 -16.34
C LEU A 114 -9.04 2.16 -16.21
N VAL A 115 -8.07 2.70 -15.48
CA VAL A 115 -8.01 4.13 -15.11
C VAL A 115 -8.05 5.05 -16.33
N PRO A 116 -7.33 4.79 -17.44
CA PRO A 116 -7.38 5.65 -18.62
C PRO A 116 -8.77 5.79 -19.21
N TYR A 117 -9.62 4.79 -19.05
CA TYR A 117 -10.96 4.72 -19.66
C TYR A 117 -12.09 5.20 -18.75
N LEU A 118 -11.85 5.30 -17.44
CA LEU A 118 -12.84 5.81 -16.51
C LEU A 118 -12.86 7.35 -16.50
N LYS A 119 -14.07 7.90 -16.53
CA LYS A 119 -14.29 9.34 -16.35
C LYS A 119 -14.03 9.79 -14.92
N HIS A 120 -14.36 8.95 -13.97
CA HIS A 120 -14.23 9.24 -12.53
C HIS A 120 -13.43 8.11 -11.86
N ASN A 121 -12.35 8.49 -11.20
CA ASN A 121 -11.48 7.60 -10.46
C ASN A 121 -11.38 8.09 -9.00
N PRO A 122 -12.37 7.75 -8.14
CA PRO A 122 -12.34 8.19 -6.75
C PRO A 122 -11.13 7.65 -6.00
N THR A 123 -10.40 8.53 -5.33
CA THR A 123 -9.22 8.20 -4.54
C THR A 123 -9.17 9.06 -3.28
N ILE A 124 -8.39 8.64 -2.29
CA ILE A 124 -8.08 9.48 -1.11
C ILE A 124 -7.43 10.81 -1.52
N VAL A 125 -6.70 10.84 -2.61
CA VAL A 125 -5.97 12.02 -3.11
C VAL A 125 -6.91 13.21 -3.30
N GLN A 126 -8.12 12.96 -3.80
CA GLN A 126 -9.12 14.01 -4.10
C GLN A 126 -9.69 14.68 -2.84
N SER A 127 -9.51 14.09 -1.66
CA SER A 127 -9.89 14.70 -0.39
C SER A 127 -8.97 15.87 -0.01
N PHE A 128 -7.79 15.97 -0.60
CA PHE A 128 -6.78 16.97 -0.26
C PHE A 128 -6.75 18.10 -1.28
N LYS A 129 -6.61 19.35 -0.79
CA LYS A 129 -6.41 20.52 -1.64
C LYS A 129 -5.09 20.45 -2.41
N TYR A 130 -4.05 19.94 -1.76
CA TYR A 130 -2.73 19.73 -2.33
C TYR A 130 -2.38 18.23 -2.29
N ALA A 131 -1.94 17.72 -3.43
CA ALA A 131 -1.51 16.35 -3.54
C ALA A 131 -0.38 16.25 -4.56
N THR A 132 0.69 15.60 -4.15
CA THR A 132 1.93 15.47 -4.93
C THR A 132 2.32 14.00 -5.02
N ALA A 133 2.68 13.57 -6.22
CA ALA A 133 3.33 12.28 -6.45
C ALA A 133 4.83 12.47 -6.67
N ILE A 134 5.64 11.57 -6.13
CA ILE A 134 7.10 11.57 -6.27
C ILE A 134 7.54 10.16 -6.66
N HIS A 135 8.18 10.02 -7.82
CA HIS A 135 8.71 8.75 -8.30
C HIS A 135 10.03 9.00 -9.03
N PRO A 136 11.19 8.62 -8.45
CA PRO A 136 12.50 8.87 -9.05
C PRO A 136 12.79 7.95 -10.24
N TYR A 137 11.84 7.84 -11.16
CA TYR A 137 11.90 7.07 -12.39
C TYR A 137 11.03 7.69 -13.49
N SER A 138 10.83 6.99 -14.61
CA SER A 138 10.06 7.47 -15.75
C SER A 138 8.56 7.60 -15.45
N LYS A 139 7.95 8.71 -15.86
CA LYS A 139 6.48 8.91 -15.78
C LYS A 139 5.69 7.90 -16.62
N LYS A 140 6.34 7.30 -17.62
CA LYS A 140 5.69 6.30 -18.51
C LYS A 140 5.53 4.94 -17.85
N PHE A 141 6.29 4.68 -16.80
CA PHE A 141 6.22 3.41 -16.09
C PHE A 141 4.84 3.26 -15.44
N TYR A 142 4.09 2.25 -15.85
CA TYR A 142 2.67 2.03 -15.54
C TYR A 142 1.75 3.21 -15.92
N ASP A 143 2.12 3.99 -16.92
CA ASP A 143 1.33 5.13 -17.41
C ASP A 143 0.96 6.20 -16.35
N ARG A 144 1.78 6.33 -15.31
CA ARG A 144 1.54 7.28 -14.19
C ARG A 144 1.34 8.71 -14.65
N GLY A 145 1.99 9.10 -15.75
CA GLY A 145 1.82 10.44 -16.31
C GLY A 145 0.39 10.75 -16.75
N THR A 146 -0.37 9.74 -17.18
CA THR A 146 -1.78 9.84 -17.57
C THR A 146 -2.70 9.69 -16.35
N ASP A 147 -2.37 8.78 -15.44
CA ASP A 147 -3.26 8.37 -14.38
C ASP A 147 -3.26 9.31 -13.17
N TYR A 148 -2.11 9.84 -12.79
CA TYR A 148 -2.02 10.69 -11.60
C TYR A 148 -2.89 11.94 -11.66
N PRO A 149 -3.01 12.68 -12.80
CA PRO A 149 -4.00 13.76 -12.89
C PRO A 149 -5.44 13.29 -12.68
N LYS A 150 -5.80 12.08 -13.15
CA LYS A 150 -7.13 11.48 -12.97
C LYS A 150 -7.40 11.10 -11.51
N PHE A 151 -6.37 10.75 -10.76
CA PHE A 151 -6.47 10.47 -9.32
C PHE A 151 -6.57 11.73 -8.46
N GLY A 152 -6.26 12.90 -9.02
CA GLY A 152 -6.36 14.18 -8.30
C GLY A 152 -5.02 14.81 -7.93
N PHE A 153 -3.88 14.21 -8.31
CA PHE A 153 -2.58 14.82 -8.07
C PHE A 153 -2.42 16.14 -8.83
N LYS A 154 -1.89 17.16 -8.15
CA LYS A 154 -1.64 18.50 -8.71
C LYS A 154 -0.22 18.65 -9.25
N SER A 155 0.71 17.87 -8.74
CA SER A 155 2.10 17.83 -9.20
C SER A 155 2.64 16.41 -9.19
N PHE A 156 3.56 16.15 -10.12
CA PHE A 156 4.25 14.87 -10.22
C PHE A 156 5.74 15.10 -10.48
N PHE A 157 6.56 14.77 -9.49
CA PHE A 157 8.02 14.78 -9.57
C PHE A 157 8.50 13.45 -10.13
N TYR A 158 9.19 13.48 -11.27
CA TYR A 158 9.70 12.27 -11.92
C TYR A 158 11.01 12.55 -12.64
N LEU A 159 11.77 11.50 -12.93
CA LEU A 159 13.04 11.60 -13.61
C LEU A 159 12.85 12.11 -15.06
N GLY A 160 13.52 13.19 -15.39
CA GLY A 160 13.42 13.86 -16.70
C GLY A 160 12.30 14.92 -16.79
N SER A 161 11.58 15.19 -15.71
CA SER A 161 10.63 16.31 -15.68
C SER A 161 11.34 17.66 -15.72
N LYS A 162 10.88 18.55 -16.59
CA LYS A 162 11.36 19.95 -16.62
C LYS A 162 10.71 20.81 -15.54
N LYS A 163 9.43 20.55 -15.26
CA LYS A 163 8.62 21.33 -14.31
C LYS A 163 8.83 20.88 -12.85
N HIS A 164 8.91 19.59 -12.66
CA HIS A 164 9.05 18.95 -11.34
C HIS A 164 10.18 17.91 -11.35
N PRO A 165 11.44 18.35 -11.47
CA PRO A 165 12.58 17.44 -11.59
C PRO A 165 12.86 16.72 -10.27
N ILE A 166 13.37 15.51 -10.35
CA ILE A 166 14.01 14.84 -9.22
C ILE A 166 15.38 15.49 -8.99
N LYS A 167 15.58 16.00 -7.79
CA LYS A 167 16.82 16.60 -7.30
C LYS A 167 17.62 15.59 -6.45
N HIS A 168 18.81 15.98 -6.00
CA HIS A 168 19.66 15.17 -5.10
C HIS A 168 19.92 13.75 -5.62
N GLN A 169 20.08 13.62 -6.92
CA GLN A 169 20.20 12.33 -7.59
C GLN A 169 21.49 11.62 -7.17
N GLN A 170 21.33 10.50 -6.45
CA GLN A 170 22.42 9.64 -6.03
C GLN A 170 22.06 8.17 -6.30
N LYS A 171 23.04 7.41 -6.72
CA LYS A 171 23.00 5.96 -6.84
C LYS A 171 23.99 5.35 -5.85
N ILE A 172 23.72 4.11 -5.46
CA ILE A 172 24.60 3.39 -4.55
C ILE A 172 25.40 2.37 -5.36
N ASP A 173 26.70 2.43 -5.25
CA ASP A 173 27.66 1.55 -5.93
C ASP A 173 27.33 1.39 -7.43
N ARG A 174 26.95 0.20 -7.86
CA ARG A 174 26.63 -0.14 -9.26
C ARG A 174 25.12 -0.20 -9.54
N ASN A 175 24.28 0.20 -8.58
CA ASN A 175 22.84 0.21 -8.82
C ASN A 175 22.48 1.22 -9.93
N THR A 176 21.64 0.79 -10.85
CA THR A 176 21.19 1.66 -11.96
C THR A 176 20.09 2.63 -11.54
N TYR A 177 19.36 2.32 -10.48
CA TYR A 177 18.26 3.14 -9.96
C TYR A 177 18.74 4.15 -8.93
N LEU A 178 18.02 5.27 -8.83
CA LEU A 178 18.25 6.27 -7.80
C LEU A 178 17.94 5.72 -6.42
N SER A 179 18.71 6.15 -5.42
CA SER A 179 18.61 5.66 -4.05
C SER A 179 17.31 6.09 -3.36
N ASP A 180 16.91 5.35 -2.35
CA ASP A 180 15.81 5.74 -1.44
C ASP A 180 16.12 7.04 -0.71
N GLN A 181 17.41 7.30 -0.40
CA GLN A 181 17.83 8.59 0.15
C GLN A 181 17.48 9.74 -0.80
N THR A 182 17.68 9.58 -2.11
CA THR A 182 17.23 10.55 -3.12
C THR A 182 15.72 10.75 -3.07
N ALA A 183 14.94 9.65 -3.00
CA ALA A 183 13.49 9.70 -2.93
C ALA A 183 13.01 10.48 -1.70
N TYR A 184 13.57 10.19 -0.53
CA TYR A 184 13.24 10.89 0.72
C TYR A 184 13.71 12.34 0.74
N ALA A 185 14.85 12.67 0.15
CA ALA A 185 15.32 14.05 0.03
C ALA A 185 14.32 14.92 -0.78
N ASN A 186 13.79 14.39 -1.88
CA ASN A 186 12.76 15.08 -2.67
C ASN A 186 11.44 15.21 -1.89
N THR A 187 11.07 14.23 -1.09
CA THR A 187 9.89 14.32 -0.21
C THR A 187 10.07 15.38 0.86
N LEU A 188 11.26 15.49 1.46
CA LEU A 188 11.59 16.57 2.41
C LEU A 188 11.57 17.95 1.75
N ASP A 189 12.06 18.08 0.53
CA ASP A 189 11.96 19.34 -0.23
C ASP A 189 10.51 19.73 -0.45
N GLN A 190 9.63 18.78 -0.80
CA GLN A 190 8.19 19.02 -0.92
C GLN A 190 7.58 19.47 0.41
N LEU A 191 7.93 18.82 1.51
CA LEU A 191 7.47 19.21 2.84
C LEU A 191 7.96 20.60 3.24
N LYS A 192 9.16 21.00 2.86
CA LYS A 192 9.72 22.32 3.14
C LYS A 192 9.14 23.42 2.25
N SER A 193 8.80 23.10 1.00
CA SER A 193 8.26 24.07 0.03
C SER A 193 6.75 24.31 0.23
N HIS A 194 6.00 23.33 0.74
CA HIS A 194 4.58 23.42 1.02
C HIS A 194 4.29 23.13 2.49
N HIS A 195 3.98 24.17 3.26
CA HIS A 195 3.78 24.08 4.72
C HIS A 195 2.35 23.65 5.12
N GLY A 196 1.39 23.71 4.21
CA GLY A 196 0.00 23.33 4.46
C GLY A 196 -0.21 21.82 4.48
N ALA A 197 -1.44 21.43 4.79
CA ALA A 197 -1.89 20.06 4.69
C ALA A 197 -1.79 19.55 3.25
N GLN A 198 -1.33 18.31 3.07
CA GLN A 198 -1.13 17.72 1.76
C GLN A 198 -1.14 16.19 1.81
N PHE A 199 -1.41 15.59 0.67
CA PHE A 199 -1.19 14.18 0.42
C PHE A 199 0.07 13.99 -0.43
N ILE A 200 0.95 13.08 -0.05
CA ILE A 200 2.12 12.72 -0.83
C ILE A 200 2.08 11.22 -1.11
N ASN A 201 2.16 10.85 -2.38
CA ASN A 201 2.41 9.47 -2.79
C ASN A 201 3.86 9.35 -3.25
N LEU A 202 4.67 8.67 -2.45
CA LEU A 202 6.08 8.40 -2.75
C LEU A 202 6.22 6.96 -3.20
N VAL A 203 6.75 6.74 -4.40
CA VAL A 203 7.05 5.42 -4.95
C VAL A 203 8.56 5.36 -5.20
N THR A 204 9.27 4.54 -4.42
CA THR A 204 10.72 4.40 -4.56
C THR A 204 11.11 3.46 -5.71
N MET A 205 12.39 3.34 -6.01
CA MET A 205 12.87 2.53 -7.14
C MET A 205 14.16 1.75 -6.84
N GLN A 206 14.84 2.05 -5.74
CA GLN A 206 16.17 1.50 -5.43
C GLN A 206 16.23 -0.03 -5.49
N ASN A 207 15.21 -0.70 -4.95
CA ASN A 207 15.21 -2.16 -4.79
C ASN A 207 14.56 -2.90 -5.98
N HIS A 208 14.36 -2.25 -7.11
CA HIS A 208 13.84 -2.90 -8.31
C HIS A 208 14.87 -3.86 -8.91
N LEU A 209 14.40 -4.99 -9.47
CA LEU A 209 15.27 -5.96 -10.16
C LEU A 209 16.11 -5.27 -11.28
N PRO A 210 17.25 -5.87 -11.71
CA PRO A 210 17.85 -7.14 -11.29
C PRO A 210 18.75 -7.00 -10.05
N TYR A 211 18.99 -8.13 -9.36
CA TYR A 211 19.79 -8.14 -8.13
C TYR A 211 21.16 -8.78 -8.35
N ASN A 212 21.86 -8.40 -9.41
CA ASN A 212 23.14 -8.95 -9.78
C ASN A 212 24.24 -7.89 -9.63
N ASN A 213 25.22 -8.17 -8.78
CA ASN A 213 26.42 -7.32 -8.62
C ASN A 213 26.11 -5.82 -8.40
N LEU A 214 25.11 -5.52 -7.57
CA LEU A 214 24.66 -4.14 -7.34
C LEU A 214 25.52 -3.41 -6.32
N TYR A 215 25.89 -4.09 -5.23
CA TYR A 215 26.47 -3.45 -4.06
C TYR A 215 27.78 -4.08 -3.64
N ASN A 216 28.61 -3.29 -2.97
CA ASN A 216 29.80 -3.76 -2.27
C ASN A 216 29.39 -4.34 -0.91
N GLY A 217 30.22 -5.23 -0.35
CA GLY A 217 30.02 -5.73 1.02
C GLY A 217 28.79 -6.63 1.23
N ILE A 218 28.23 -7.22 0.19
CA ILE A 218 27.04 -8.12 0.28
C ILE A 218 27.26 -9.33 1.20
N ASN A 219 28.52 -9.76 1.39
CA ASN A 219 28.89 -10.86 2.29
C ASN A 219 28.51 -10.62 3.76
N ARG A 220 28.20 -9.37 4.14
CA ARG A 220 27.60 -9.04 5.44
C ARG A 220 26.28 -9.78 5.65
N TYR A 221 25.52 -9.97 4.58
CA TYR A 221 24.20 -10.62 4.57
C TYR A 221 24.26 -12.00 3.90
N ARG A 222 25.35 -12.76 4.14
CA ARG A 222 25.49 -14.09 3.55
C ARG A 222 24.22 -14.89 3.76
N ALA A 223 23.67 -15.40 2.64
CA ALA A 223 22.41 -16.13 2.60
C ALA A 223 22.63 -17.65 2.55
N THR A 224 21.83 -18.37 3.33
CA THR A 224 21.62 -19.79 3.16
C THR A 224 20.23 -20.00 2.53
N VAL A 225 20.17 -20.74 1.43
CA VAL A 225 18.94 -20.95 0.65
C VAL A 225 18.74 -22.44 0.38
N GLY A 226 17.51 -22.91 0.52
CA GLY A 226 17.20 -24.33 0.41
C GLY A 226 16.33 -24.73 -0.78
N ASP A 227 16.02 -23.79 -1.70
CA ASP A 227 15.00 -24.00 -2.75
C ASP A 227 15.52 -23.81 -4.19
N GLY A 228 16.85 -23.75 -4.38
CA GLY A 228 17.47 -23.46 -5.67
C GLY A 228 17.49 -21.98 -6.05
N THR A 229 17.16 -21.09 -5.13
CA THR A 229 17.37 -19.65 -5.26
C THR A 229 18.86 -19.34 -5.29
N ASP A 230 19.29 -18.33 -6.06
CA ASP A 230 20.67 -17.88 -6.08
C ASP A 230 20.99 -17.07 -4.81
N PRO A 231 21.91 -17.55 -3.94
CA PRO A 231 22.28 -16.82 -2.73
C PRO A 231 22.79 -15.41 -3.00
N ALA A 232 23.52 -15.20 -4.09
CA ALA A 232 24.08 -13.89 -4.43
C ALA A 232 22.97 -12.86 -4.73
N GLN A 233 21.88 -13.26 -5.36
CA GLN A 233 20.74 -12.38 -5.58
C GLN A 233 20.07 -11.99 -4.25
N VAL A 234 19.91 -12.92 -3.32
CA VAL A 234 19.36 -12.64 -1.99
C VAL A 234 20.27 -11.71 -1.19
N GLU A 235 21.57 -11.91 -1.26
CA GLU A 235 22.57 -11.04 -0.59
C GLU A 235 22.59 -9.62 -1.15
N ASN A 236 22.51 -9.45 -2.47
CA ASN A 236 22.37 -8.14 -3.11
C ASN A 236 21.05 -7.47 -2.71
N TYR A 237 19.96 -8.19 -2.75
CA TYR A 237 18.65 -7.69 -2.31
C TYR A 237 18.67 -7.29 -0.84
N ALA A 238 19.23 -8.10 0.04
CA ALA A 238 19.37 -7.80 1.47
C ALA A 238 20.18 -6.52 1.72
N MET A 239 21.24 -6.30 0.94
CA MET A 239 22.02 -5.05 1.02
C MET A 239 21.19 -3.85 0.56
N GLY A 240 20.35 -3.99 -0.46
CA GLY A 240 19.44 -2.93 -0.92
C GLY A 240 18.44 -2.53 0.17
N ILE A 241 17.78 -3.49 0.81
CA ILE A 241 16.82 -3.18 1.89
C ILE A 241 17.51 -2.66 3.16
N HIS A 242 18.78 -3.00 3.39
CA HIS A 242 19.58 -2.35 4.43
C HIS A 242 19.73 -0.85 4.19
N TYR A 243 20.00 -0.43 2.95
CA TYR A 243 20.02 0.99 2.61
C TYR A 243 18.66 1.65 2.78
N THR A 244 17.56 0.95 2.47
CA THR A 244 16.19 1.42 2.76
C THR A 244 15.97 1.60 4.26
N ASP A 245 16.38 0.63 5.09
CA ASP A 245 16.30 0.68 6.55
C ASP A 245 16.95 1.96 7.12
N THR A 246 18.12 2.29 6.59
CA THR A 246 18.85 3.51 6.99
C THR A 246 18.14 4.77 6.49
N ALA A 247 17.75 4.81 5.22
CA ALA A 247 17.18 6.00 4.58
C ALA A 247 15.81 6.38 5.17
N VAL A 248 14.89 5.43 5.36
CA VAL A 248 13.58 5.72 5.94
C VAL A 248 13.67 6.12 7.40
N THR A 249 14.60 5.53 8.16
CA THR A 249 14.82 5.91 9.55
C THR A 249 15.33 7.34 9.67
N GLN A 250 16.21 7.74 8.77
CA GLN A 250 16.67 9.14 8.73
C GLN A 250 15.54 10.08 8.32
N PHE A 251 14.72 9.70 7.35
CA PHE A 251 13.54 10.46 6.94
C PHE A 251 12.56 10.67 8.11
N ILE A 252 12.29 9.64 8.90
CA ILE A 252 11.45 9.74 10.10
C ILE A 252 12.00 10.77 11.09
N LYS A 253 13.32 10.78 11.33
CA LYS A 253 13.95 11.78 12.20
C LYS A 253 13.76 13.20 11.68
N GLU A 254 13.78 13.38 10.36
CA GLU A 254 13.57 14.70 9.74
C GLU A 254 12.12 15.18 9.85
N ILE A 255 11.14 14.30 9.64
CA ILE A 255 9.73 14.69 9.79
C ILE A 255 9.34 14.95 11.25
N ASP A 256 10.04 14.35 12.22
CA ASP A 256 9.84 14.64 13.64
C ASP A 256 10.26 16.06 14.05
N LYS A 257 11.18 16.66 13.31
CA LYS A 257 11.60 18.05 13.55
C LYS A 257 10.54 19.07 13.06
N LEU A 258 9.59 18.62 12.23
CA LEU A 258 8.57 19.50 11.68
C LEU A 258 7.40 19.66 12.65
N ASN A 259 7.10 20.91 13.04
CA ASN A 259 6.04 21.21 14.01
C ASN A 259 4.65 21.29 13.31
N ARG A 260 4.29 20.25 12.60
CA ARG A 260 2.99 20.05 11.94
C ARG A 260 2.68 18.55 11.84
N PRO A 261 1.39 18.15 11.86
CA PRO A 261 1.03 16.73 11.88
C PRO A 261 1.36 16.05 10.55
N ILE A 262 2.19 15.02 10.63
CA ILE A 262 2.59 14.18 9.49
C ILE A 262 2.44 12.72 9.90
N THR A 263 1.75 11.94 9.08
CA THR A 263 1.64 10.49 9.24
C THR A 263 2.13 9.80 7.97
N LEU A 264 3.07 8.89 8.15
CA LEU A 264 3.72 8.10 7.11
C LEU A 264 3.19 6.68 7.14
N VAL A 265 2.59 6.22 6.06
CA VAL A 265 2.28 4.81 5.79
C VAL A 265 3.39 4.27 4.90
N PHE A 266 4.28 3.47 5.47
CA PHE A 266 5.35 2.77 4.76
C PHE A 266 4.92 1.34 4.49
N TYR A 267 5.03 0.88 3.25
CA TYR A 267 4.72 -0.51 2.89
C TYR A 267 5.57 -0.99 1.72
N GLY A 268 6.01 -2.26 1.78
CA GLY A 268 6.56 -2.95 0.64
C GLY A 268 5.45 -3.38 -0.31
N ASP A 269 5.62 -3.19 -1.61
CA ASP A 269 4.59 -3.53 -2.59
C ASP A 269 4.51 -5.03 -2.89
N HIS A 270 5.65 -5.70 -3.07
CA HIS A 270 5.76 -7.15 -3.30
C HIS A 270 7.15 -7.65 -2.95
N LEU A 271 7.33 -8.97 -2.89
CA LEU A 271 8.65 -9.58 -2.79
C LEU A 271 9.36 -9.54 -4.14
N PRO A 272 10.72 -9.56 -4.15
CA PRO A 272 11.49 -9.77 -5.38
C PRO A 272 11.22 -11.16 -5.95
N GLY A 273 11.10 -11.28 -7.27
CA GLY A 273 10.80 -12.54 -7.97
C GLY A 273 12.00 -13.48 -8.08
N ILE A 274 12.73 -13.72 -6.99
CA ILE A 274 13.98 -14.50 -6.97
C ILE A 274 13.87 -15.85 -6.25
N TYR A 275 12.76 -16.13 -5.60
CA TYR A 275 12.56 -17.34 -4.76
C TYR A 275 11.86 -18.45 -5.56
N ARG A 276 12.64 -19.24 -6.31
CA ARG A 276 12.15 -20.10 -7.40
C ARG A 276 11.15 -21.18 -6.99
N ASN A 277 11.38 -21.88 -5.88
CA ASN A 277 10.58 -23.05 -5.49
C ASN A 277 9.79 -22.87 -4.20
N SER A 278 9.98 -21.79 -3.48
CA SER A 278 9.28 -21.53 -2.21
C SER A 278 7.77 -21.36 -2.41
N MET A 279 7.32 -20.89 -3.58
CA MET A 279 5.93 -20.77 -3.94
C MET A 279 5.15 -22.09 -3.86
N LYS A 280 5.80 -23.20 -4.20
CA LYS A 280 5.18 -24.54 -4.14
C LYS A 280 5.00 -25.04 -2.70
N LYS A 281 5.80 -24.55 -1.75
CA LYS A 281 5.78 -24.97 -0.35
C LYS A 281 4.81 -24.14 0.48
N ASP A 282 4.89 -22.84 0.36
CA ASP A 282 4.03 -21.88 1.05
C ASP A 282 3.96 -20.59 0.24
N GLY A 283 3.09 -20.56 -0.76
CA GLY A 283 2.93 -19.42 -1.65
C GLY A 283 2.45 -18.16 -0.94
N LEU A 284 1.72 -18.29 0.17
CA LEU A 284 1.28 -17.13 0.94
C LEU A 284 2.45 -16.32 1.48
N LYS A 285 3.54 -17.00 1.94
CA LYS A 285 4.75 -16.33 2.42
C LYS A 285 5.43 -15.45 1.38
N LEU A 286 5.27 -15.74 0.10
CA LEU A 286 5.79 -14.93 -0.99
C LEU A 286 4.92 -13.70 -1.33
N HIS A 287 3.81 -13.53 -0.63
CA HIS A 287 2.94 -12.36 -0.73
C HIS A 287 2.93 -11.51 0.56
N GLU A 288 3.81 -11.81 1.50
CA GLU A 288 3.93 -11.11 2.77
C GLU A 288 5.00 -10.02 2.71
N THR A 289 4.59 -8.76 2.73
CA THR A 289 5.48 -7.60 2.83
C THR A 289 5.41 -6.95 4.20
N ASP A 290 6.38 -6.09 4.51
CA ASP A 290 6.40 -5.34 5.76
C ASP A 290 5.70 -3.99 5.60
N TYR A 291 4.97 -3.55 6.64
CA TYR A 291 4.44 -2.21 6.72
C TYR A 291 4.50 -1.65 8.15
N PHE A 292 4.48 -0.34 8.25
CA PHE A 292 4.22 0.39 9.49
C PHE A 292 3.55 1.73 9.20
N ILE A 293 2.85 2.27 10.19
CA ILE A 293 2.24 3.60 10.15
C ILE A 293 2.84 4.43 11.26
N TYR A 294 3.61 5.44 10.89
CA TYR A 294 4.32 6.33 11.81
C TYR A 294 3.67 7.72 11.81
N SER A 295 3.27 8.20 12.98
CA SER A 295 2.81 9.56 13.18
C SER A 295 3.87 10.36 13.94
N ASN A 296 4.28 11.52 13.40
CA ASN A 296 5.30 12.34 14.04
C ASN A 296 4.80 12.96 15.36
N THR A 297 5.71 13.53 16.10
CA THR A 297 5.43 14.13 17.41
C THR A 297 4.28 15.15 17.35
N ALA A 298 4.22 15.99 16.32
CA ALA A 298 3.14 16.97 16.14
C ALA A 298 1.79 16.28 15.87
N ALA A 299 1.74 15.21 15.09
CA ALA A 299 0.51 14.43 14.88
C ALA A 299 0.06 13.74 16.18
N GLN A 300 0.98 13.21 16.98
CA GLN A 300 0.67 12.61 18.27
C GLN A 300 0.06 13.62 19.24
N ARG A 301 0.57 14.85 19.28
CA ARG A 301 -0.02 15.94 20.10
C ARG A 301 -1.44 16.28 19.66
N GLN A 302 -1.81 16.02 18.41
CA GLN A 302 -3.16 16.22 17.88
C GLN A 302 -4.05 14.97 18.00
N GLY A 303 -3.60 13.93 18.71
CA GLY A 303 -4.39 12.75 19.02
C GLY A 303 -4.08 11.52 18.17
N ALA A 304 -3.06 11.55 17.30
CA ALA A 304 -2.60 10.34 16.61
C ALA A 304 -2.03 9.32 17.60
N LYS A 305 -2.44 8.06 17.47
CA LYS A 305 -2.06 6.97 18.37
C LYS A 305 -1.85 5.67 17.61
N LYS A 306 -0.88 4.88 18.04
CA LYS A 306 -0.76 3.47 17.63
C LYS A 306 -2.11 2.77 17.81
N LEU A 307 -2.53 2.03 16.80
CA LEU A 307 -3.79 1.29 16.85
C LEU A 307 -3.72 0.16 17.89
N THR A 308 -4.77 0.02 18.67
CA THR A 308 -4.87 -1.02 19.73
C THR A 308 -5.42 -2.33 19.18
N ARG A 309 -6.13 -2.31 18.06
CA ARG A 309 -6.63 -3.48 17.34
C ARG A 309 -5.45 -4.27 16.76
N SER A 310 -5.61 -5.59 16.64
CA SER A 310 -4.62 -6.41 15.94
C SER A 310 -4.49 -5.96 14.47
N THR A 311 -3.27 -5.70 14.04
CA THR A 311 -2.88 -5.23 12.71
C THR A 311 -1.79 -6.10 12.11
N HIS A 312 -1.67 -7.35 12.57
CA HIS A 312 -0.61 -8.26 12.12
C HIS A 312 -0.72 -8.62 10.64
N TYR A 313 -1.93 -8.73 10.11
CA TYR A 313 -2.20 -9.01 8.71
C TYR A 313 -3.24 -8.06 8.15
N VAL A 314 -2.87 -7.30 7.12
CA VAL A 314 -3.73 -6.32 6.45
C VAL A 314 -3.56 -6.41 4.93
N GLY A 315 -4.49 -5.80 4.19
CA GLY A 315 -4.37 -5.57 2.76
C GLY A 315 -3.98 -4.13 2.44
N PRO A 316 -3.49 -3.86 1.22
CA PRO A 316 -3.16 -2.48 0.80
C PRO A 316 -4.38 -1.53 0.87
N ASN A 317 -5.57 -2.04 0.58
CA ASN A 317 -6.83 -1.30 0.62
C ASN A 317 -7.30 -0.89 2.03
N ASP A 318 -6.65 -1.39 3.08
CA ASP A 318 -6.95 -1.02 4.47
C ASP A 318 -6.29 0.30 4.90
N PHE A 319 -5.24 0.75 4.22
CA PHE A 319 -4.41 1.86 4.70
C PHE A 319 -5.15 3.19 4.79
N ILE A 320 -6.14 3.44 3.94
CA ILE A 320 -6.99 4.64 4.07
C ILE A 320 -7.71 4.66 5.42
N ALA A 321 -8.38 3.58 5.77
CA ALA A 321 -9.12 3.45 7.03
C ALA A 321 -8.17 3.45 8.23
N MET A 322 -7.04 2.76 8.13
CA MET A 322 -6.04 2.68 9.21
C MET A 322 -5.40 4.03 9.48
N ALA A 323 -5.04 4.79 8.45
CA ALA A 323 -4.51 6.15 8.59
C ALA A 323 -5.54 7.08 9.25
N ALA A 324 -6.81 7.01 8.85
CA ALA A 324 -7.88 7.79 9.45
C ALA A 324 -8.08 7.43 10.94
N GLU A 325 -8.07 6.16 11.28
CA GLU A 325 -8.24 5.71 12.66
C GLU A 325 -7.04 6.10 13.53
N GLN A 326 -5.81 5.87 13.06
CA GLN A 326 -4.59 6.25 13.79
C GLN A 326 -4.50 7.74 14.07
N THR A 327 -4.92 8.58 13.12
CA THR A 327 -4.88 10.04 13.23
C THR A 327 -6.12 10.64 13.89
N ASN A 328 -7.01 9.80 14.42
CA ASN A 328 -8.29 10.23 14.99
C ASN A 328 -9.11 11.09 14.03
N SER A 329 -9.11 10.74 12.74
CA SER A 329 -9.74 11.50 11.67
C SER A 329 -11.13 10.98 11.33
N ARG A 330 -12.04 11.90 11.06
CA ARG A 330 -13.39 11.61 10.58
C ARG A 330 -13.34 10.93 9.20
N VAL A 331 -14.34 10.13 8.92
CA VAL A 331 -14.43 9.30 7.72
C VAL A 331 -15.66 9.66 6.89
N THR A 332 -15.53 9.50 5.57
CA THR A 332 -16.66 9.47 4.63
C THR A 332 -17.43 8.15 4.80
N PRO A 333 -18.65 8.02 4.26
CA PRO A 333 -19.36 6.72 4.28
C PRO A 333 -18.56 5.59 3.62
N TYR A 334 -17.86 5.84 2.53
CA TYR A 334 -16.97 4.85 1.90
C TYR A 334 -15.80 4.48 2.81
N GLN A 335 -15.15 5.45 3.41
CA GLN A 335 -14.08 5.20 4.38
C GLN A 335 -14.59 4.48 5.63
N ALA A 336 -15.85 4.68 6.03
CA ALA A 336 -16.49 3.91 7.09
C ALA A 336 -16.68 2.44 6.69
N MET A 337 -17.05 2.16 5.43
CA MET A 337 -17.05 0.79 4.90
C MET A 337 -15.65 0.17 4.95
N LEU A 338 -14.61 0.89 4.50
CA LEU A 338 -13.23 0.42 4.58
C LEU A 338 -12.79 0.16 6.03
N THR A 339 -13.27 0.96 6.97
CA THR A 339 -13.04 0.76 8.42
C THR A 339 -13.64 -0.55 8.89
N GLN A 340 -14.88 -0.84 8.51
CA GLN A 340 -15.54 -2.12 8.84
C GLN A 340 -14.81 -3.32 8.21
N LEU A 341 -14.34 -3.18 6.97
CA LEU A 341 -13.55 -4.22 6.29
C LEU A 341 -12.25 -4.49 7.05
N TYR A 342 -11.48 -3.47 7.33
CA TYR A 342 -10.24 -3.60 8.08
C TYR A 342 -10.45 -4.19 9.49
N HIS A 343 -11.57 -3.89 10.12
CA HIS A 343 -11.91 -4.45 11.45
C HIS A 343 -12.32 -5.92 11.40
N GLN A 344 -12.96 -6.38 10.34
CA GLN A 344 -13.60 -7.70 10.28
C GLN A 344 -12.94 -8.66 9.30
N LEU A 345 -12.40 -8.15 8.20
CA LEU A 345 -11.80 -8.90 7.09
C LEU A 345 -10.56 -8.15 6.55
N PRO A 346 -9.54 -7.91 7.40
CA PRO A 346 -8.45 -7.00 7.02
C PRO A 346 -7.54 -7.53 5.92
N ALA A 347 -7.38 -8.85 5.80
CA ALA A 347 -6.47 -9.43 4.83
C ALA A 347 -7.14 -10.52 4.01
N TYR A 348 -6.85 -10.52 2.72
CA TYR A 348 -7.26 -11.56 1.79
C TYR A 348 -6.24 -11.68 0.69
N ALA A 349 -6.17 -12.88 0.13
CA ALA A 349 -5.28 -13.23 -0.94
C ALA A 349 -6.07 -13.86 -2.08
N LEU A 350 -5.51 -13.84 -3.27
CA LEU A 350 -6.03 -14.66 -4.36
C LEU A 350 -5.59 -16.11 -4.12
N SER A 351 -6.47 -17.06 -4.38
CA SER A 351 -6.25 -18.49 -4.09
C SER A 351 -5.10 -19.16 -4.89
N THR A 352 -4.49 -18.43 -5.80
CA THR A 352 -3.37 -18.85 -6.63
C THR A 352 -2.11 -19.23 -5.91
N GLN A 353 -2.02 -18.82 -4.69
CA GLN A 353 -0.79 -18.92 -3.92
C GLN A 353 -0.50 -20.35 -3.48
N GLN A 354 -1.51 -21.21 -3.47
CA GLN A 354 -1.35 -22.60 -3.05
C GLN A 354 -0.78 -23.52 -4.14
N ASN A 355 -0.92 -23.17 -5.41
CA ASN A 355 -0.62 -24.08 -6.52
C ASN A 355 0.62 -23.72 -7.35
N GLY A 356 1.37 -22.69 -6.95
CA GLY A 356 2.61 -22.28 -7.65
C GLY A 356 2.40 -21.78 -9.07
N THR A 357 1.17 -21.46 -9.44
CA THR A 357 0.84 -20.89 -10.73
C THR A 357 0.42 -19.43 -10.56
N ASN A 358 0.78 -18.57 -11.49
CA ASN A 358 0.25 -17.19 -11.56
C ASN A 358 -1.22 -17.16 -12.01
N SER A 359 -1.96 -18.26 -11.89
CA SER A 359 -3.36 -18.31 -12.24
C SER A 359 -4.18 -17.83 -11.05
N PHE A 360 -4.80 -16.69 -11.19
CA PHE A 360 -5.73 -16.12 -10.24
C PHE A 360 -7.01 -16.97 -10.23
N ASN A 361 -7.20 -17.84 -9.25
CA ASN A 361 -8.49 -18.47 -9.06
C ASN A 361 -9.52 -17.44 -8.59
N SER A 362 -10.76 -17.64 -8.97
CA SER A 362 -11.83 -16.66 -8.90
C SER A 362 -12.33 -16.30 -7.50
N ALA A 363 -11.89 -17.01 -6.46
CA ALA A 363 -12.35 -16.76 -5.09
C ALA A 363 -11.22 -16.18 -4.23
N PRO A 364 -11.45 -15.05 -3.52
CA PRO A 364 -10.51 -14.57 -2.53
C PRO A 364 -10.47 -15.50 -1.32
N GLU A 365 -9.29 -15.70 -0.78
CA GLU A 365 -9.07 -16.37 0.49
C GLU A 365 -8.85 -15.33 1.58
N TYR A 366 -9.49 -15.49 2.72
CA TYR A 366 -9.35 -14.57 3.84
C TYR A 366 -8.23 -15.03 4.75
N ILE A 367 -7.44 -14.07 5.21
CA ILE A 367 -6.31 -14.32 6.09
C ILE A 367 -6.63 -13.74 7.47
N ASN A 368 -6.61 -14.57 8.50
CA ASN A 368 -6.85 -14.08 9.86
C ASN A 368 -5.58 -13.45 10.47
N GLN A 369 -5.70 -12.90 11.68
CA GLN A 369 -4.60 -12.20 12.35
C GLN A 369 -3.49 -13.14 12.85
N GLN A 370 -3.65 -14.45 12.69
CA GLN A 370 -2.63 -15.48 12.91
C GLN A 370 -1.97 -15.93 11.60
N GLY A 371 -2.31 -15.29 10.46
CA GLY A 371 -1.77 -15.63 9.14
C GLY A 371 -2.33 -16.91 8.53
N LYS A 372 -3.47 -17.39 9.02
CA LYS A 372 -4.10 -18.62 8.51
C LYS A 372 -5.21 -18.28 7.52
N VAL A 373 -5.29 -19.10 6.49
CA VAL A 373 -6.38 -19.06 5.51
C VAL A 373 -7.70 -19.44 6.17
N VAL A 374 -8.73 -18.64 5.93
CA VAL A 374 -10.10 -18.82 6.43
C VAL A 374 -11.04 -18.98 5.24
N SER A 375 -11.78 -20.09 5.20
CA SER A 375 -12.71 -20.34 4.09
C SER A 375 -13.90 -19.37 4.12
N TYR A 376 -14.41 -19.01 2.94
CA TYR A 376 -15.61 -18.16 2.82
C TYR A 376 -16.82 -18.73 3.56
N SER A 377 -16.97 -20.07 3.56
CA SER A 377 -18.08 -20.75 4.25
C SER A 377 -18.11 -20.48 5.75
N SER A 378 -16.94 -20.34 6.38
CA SER A 378 -16.82 -20.10 7.83
C SER A 378 -17.02 -18.63 8.24
N LEU A 379 -17.13 -17.71 7.31
CA LEU A 379 -17.43 -16.32 7.61
C LEU A 379 -18.86 -16.16 8.18
N THR A 380 -19.00 -15.22 9.11
CA THR A 380 -20.31 -14.85 9.65
C THR A 380 -21.22 -14.23 8.57
N LYS A 381 -22.53 -14.22 8.81
CA LYS A 381 -23.49 -13.55 7.92
C LYS A 381 -23.13 -12.05 7.74
N GLN A 382 -22.69 -11.40 8.80
CA GLN A 382 -22.29 -9.98 8.76
C GLN A 382 -21.04 -9.77 7.92
N GLN A 383 -20.03 -10.62 8.05
CA GLN A 383 -18.81 -10.55 7.22
C GLN A 383 -19.11 -10.80 5.75
N LYS A 384 -19.96 -11.78 5.43
CA LYS A 384 -20.41 -12.06 4.06
C LYS A 384 -21.17 -10.89 3.44
N LYS A 385 -22.08 -10.27 4.22
CA LYS A 385 -22.81 -9.07 3.77
C LYS A 385 -21.85 -7.91 3.51
N LEU A 386 -20.94 -7.63 4.44
CA LEU A 386 -19.94 -6.55 4.31
C LEU A 386 -19.08 -6.74 3.06
N TRP A 387 -18.59 -7.95 2.83
CA TRP A 387 -17.80 -8.28 1.64
C TRP A 387 -18.61 -8.10 0.35
N HIS A 388 -19.85 -8.55 0.35
CA HIS A 388 -20.75 -8.39 -0.81
C HIS A 388 -21.08 -6.92 -1.08
N ASP A 389 -21.39 -6.13 -0.06
CA ASP A 389 -21.59 -4.68 -0.21
C ASP A 389 -20.34 -3.99 -0.78
N TYR A 390 -19.15 -4.38 -0.33
CA TYR A 390 -17.88 -3.87 -0.86
C TYR A 390 -17.67 -4.22 -2.35
N GLN A 391 -17.98 -5.46 -2.74
CA GLN A 391 -17.94 -5.86 -4.15
C GLN A 391 -18.92 -5.05 -5.00
N LEU A 392 -20.11 -4.79 -4.49
CA LEU A 392 -21.13 -3.97 -5.16
C LEU A 392 -20.65 -2.52 -5.34
N VAL A 393 -20.03 -1.91 -4.32
CA VAL A 393 -19.47 -0.55 -4.40
C VAL A 393 -18.34 -0.50 -5.43
N GLN A 394 -17.40 -1.43 -5.37
CA GLN A 394 -16.31 -1.48 -6.35
C GLN A 394 -16.83 -1.66 -7.77
N TYR A 395 -17.80 -2.56 -7.97
CA TYR A 395 -18.44 -2.77 -9.27
C TYR A 395 -19.13 -1.51 -9.77
N ASP A 396 -19.94 -0.84 -8.93
CA ASP A 396 -20.65 0.38 -9.32
C ASP A 396 -19.71 1.46 -9.83
N ILE A 397 -18.55 1.64 -9.16
CA ILE A 397 -17.56 2.67 -9.51
C ILE A 397 -16.73 2.29 -10.73
N THR A 398 -16.43 1.01 -10.94
CA THR A 398 -15.43 0.59 -11.96
C THR A 398 -16.04 0.04 -13.24
N ALA A 399 -17.25 -0.52 -13.17
CA ALA A 399 -17.90 -1.20 -14.30
C ALA A 399 -19.42 -1.02 -14.35
N GLY A 400 -20.01 -0.42 -13.32
CA GLY A 400 -21.46 -0.24 -13.18
C GLY A 400 -21.95 1.10 -13.72
N HIS A 401 -23.06 1.56 -13.15
CA HIS A 401 -23.76 2.79 -13.56
C HIS A 401 -23.35 4.03 -12.78
N HIS A 402 -22.38 3.93 -11.88
CA HIS A 402 -21.87 5.02 -11.05
C HIS A 402 -22.96 5.71 -10.19
N TYR A 403 -23.93 4.94 -9.70
CA TYR A 403 -25.02 5.46 -8.86
C TYR A 403 -24.49 6.15 -7.60
N LEU A 404 -23.44 5.58 -6.99
CA LEU A 404 -22.84 6.10 -5.75
C LEU A 404 -22.15 7.45 -5.90
N LEU A 405 -21.68 7.80 -7.10
CA LEU A 405 -21.10 9.13 -7.36
C LEU A 405 -22.13 10.28 -7.20
N LYS A 406 -23.43 9.96 -7.29
CA LYS A 406 -24.54 10.90 -7.10
C LYS A 406 -25.02 10.98 -5.64
N THR A 407 -24.41 10.23 -4.75
CA THR A 407 -24.70 10.18 -3.31
C THR A 407 -23.58 10.80 -2.48
N ASN A 408 -23.72 10.75 -1.16
CA ASN A 408 -22.64 11.16 -0.24
C ASN A 408 -21.62 10.05 0.03
N MET A 409 -21.72 8.89 -0.65
CA MET A 409 -20.89 7.72 -0.34
C MET A 409 -19.39 8.02 -0.43
N MET A 410 -18.99 8.74 -1.45
CA MET A 410 -17.57 9.01 -1.74
C MET A 410 -17.11 10.41 -1.24
N LYS A 411 -17.96 11.16 -0.53
CA LYS A 411 -17.69 12.55 -0.15
C LYS A 411 -17.48 12.71 1.35
#